data_a1fe2e02452422e919c865c19264bc7f
#
_entry.id   a1fe2e02452422e919c865c19264bc7f
#
_cell.length_a   1.000
_cell.length_b   1.000
_cell.length_c   1.000
_cell.angle_alpha   90.00
_cell.angle_beta   90.00
_cell.angle_gamma   90.00
#
_symmetry.space_group_name_H-M   'P 1'
#
loop_
_entity.id
_entity.type
_entity.pdbx_description
1 polymer ?
#
loop_
_entity_poly.entity_id
_entity_poly.type
_entity_poly.pdbx_seq_one_letter_code
_entity_poly.pdbx_strand_id
1 'polypeptide(L)'
;EDQAYILRQILTILDDERPDGVLIAGDVYDKPVPPTEAVELLDGFLTELCARGVHVLLISGNHDSPERLAFGGRVMDGCGIHIAPVYGGAVAPVVLRDEFGPVYLWPLPFLKPAHVRRWSPDAQIESYTDAVAETIAHMDIDPAARNVLVTHQFVTGGARSGSEELSV
;
A
#
# COMPACT_ATOMS: atom_id res chain seq x y z
N GLU A 1 21.80 1.79 -9.77
CA GLU A 1 21.62 1.96 -11.24
C GLU A 1 20.45 1.09 -11.75
N ASP A 2 20.35 -0.18 -11.33
CA ASP A 2 19.33 -1.13 -11.82
C ASP A 2 17.91 -0.73 -11.39
N GLN A 3 17.70 -0.31 -10.14
CA GLN A 3 16.40 0.15 -9.65
C GLN A 3 15.91 1.39 -10.44
N ALA A 4 16.79 2.38 -10.66
CA ALA A 4 16.44 3.55 -11.45
C ALA A 4 16.08 3.19 -12.90
N TYR A 5 16.73 2.16 -13.45
CA TYR A 5 16.38 1.64 -14.78
C TYR A 5 14.98 1.04 -14.78
N ILE A 6 14.68 0.16 -13.80
CA ILE A 6 13.36 -0.49 -13.70
C ILE A 6 12.25 0.53 -13.52
N LEU A 7 12.42 1.53 -12.63
CA LEU A 7 11.42 2.58 -12.46
C LEU A 7 11.16 3.37 -13.75
N ARG A 8 12.21 3.67 -14.54
CA ARG A 8 12.03 4.28 -15.87
C ARG A 8 11.26 3.38 -16.85
N GLN A 9 11.49 2.05 -16.80
CA GLN A 9 10.70 1.11 -17.62
C GLN A 9 9.22 1.12 -17.21
N ILE A 10 8.94 1.18 -15.90
CA ILE A 10 7.56 1.32 -15.41
C ILE A 10 6.92 2.59 -15.94
N LEU A 11 7.61 3.74 -15.88
CA LEU A 11 7.10 5.00 -16.44
C LEU A 11 6.82 4.91 -17.94
N THR A 12 7.67 4.21 -18.70
CA THR A 12 7.44 3.97 -20.13
C THR A 12 6.18 3.15 -20.37
N ILE A 13 5.99 2.08 -19.59
CA ILE A 13 4.78 1.24 -19.65
C ILE A 13 3.53 2.07 -19.31
N LEU A 14 3.60 2.95 -18.32
CA LEU A 14 2.50 3.84 -17.96
C LEU A 14 2.14 4.82 -19.08
N ASP A 15 3.14 5.33 -19.79
CA ASP A 15 2.94 6.23 -20.94
C ASP A 15 2.27 5.50 -22.13
N ASP A 16 2.57 4.20 -22.31
CA ASP A 16 1.99 3.36 -23.37
C ASP A 16 0.58 2.87 -23.01
N GLU A 17 0.41 2.30 -21.81
CA GLU A 17 -0.84 1.64 -21.38
C GLU A 17 -1.88 2.61 -20.81
N ARG A 18 -1.45 3.76 -20.31
CA ARG A 18 -2.29 4.84 -19.73
C ARG A 18 -3.29 4.34 -18.69
N PRO A 19 -2.85 3.64 -17.66
CA PRO A 19 -3.75 3.17 -16.60
C PRO A 19 -4.30 4.35 -15.79
N ASP A 20 -5.47 4.16 -15.17
CA ASP A 20 -6.07 5.15 -14.27
C ASP A 20 -5.31 5.27 -12.95
N GLY A 21 -4.60 4.24 -12.54
CA GLY A 21 -3.85 4.24 -11.28
C GLY A 21 -2.74 3.19 -11.20
N VAL A 22 -1.84 3.42 -10.24
CA VAL A 22 -0.74 2.53 -9.89
C VAL A 22 -0.90 2.09 -8.44
N LEU A 23 -0.86 0.78 -8.19
CA LEU A 23 -0.91 0.21 -6.85
C LEU A 23 0.50 -0.25 -6.45
N ILE A 24 1.05 0.34 -5.39
CA ILE A 24 2.35 -0.02 -4.81
C ILE A 24 2.09 -0.76 -3.51
N ALA A 25 2.17 -2.08 -3.57
CA ALA A 25 1.68 -2.98 -2.53
C ALA A 25 2.76 -3.36 -1.50
N GLY A 26 3.46 -2.39 -0.94
CA GLY A 26 4.41 -2.59 0.17
C GLY A 26 5.85 -2.87 -0.25
N ASP A 27 6.73 -2.98 0.76
CA ASP A 27 8.18 -3.16 0.63
C ASP A 27 8.82 -2.17 -0.36
N VAL A 28 8.43 -0.90 -0.16
CA VAL A 28 8.95 0.23 -0.95
C VAL A 28 10.44 0.41 -0.72
N TYR A 29 10.87 0.18 0.51
CA TYR A 29 12.24 0.17 0.94
C TYR A 29 12.64 -1.20 1.50
N ASP A 30 13.89 -1.60 1.27
CA ASP A 30 14.48 -2.83 1.83
C ASP A 30 14.65 -2.75 3.36
N LYS A 31 14.66 -1.54 3.93
CA LYS A 31 14.90 -1.32 5.37
C LYS A 31 14.08 -0.14 5.90
N PRO A 32 13.68 -0.18 7.20
CA PRO A 32 12.91 0.90 7.84
C PRO A 32 13.62 2.27 7.84
N VAL A 33 14.95 2.25 7.71
CA VAL A 33 15.79 3.47 7.53
C VAL A 33 16.50 3.32 6.18
N PRO A 34 15.89 3.79 5.09
CA PRO A 34 16.47 3.69 3.77
C PRO A 34 17.68 4.63 3.60
N PRO A 35 18.64 4.31 2.73
CA PRO A 35 19.69 5.23 2.35
C PRO A 35 19.11 6.43 1.57
N THR A 36 19.83 7.55 1.59
CA THR A 36 19.39 8.80 0.95
C THR A 36 19.06 8.61 -0.53
N GLU A 37 19.87 7.85 -1.24
CA GLU A 37 19.71 7.58 -2.67
C GLU A 37 18.38 6.84 -2.97
N ALA A 38 17.92 5.98 -2.06
CA ALA A 38 16.64 5.30 -2.21
C ALA A 38 15.46 6.26 -1.98
N VAL A 39 15.61 7.20 -1.04
CA VAL A 39 14.59 8.24 -0.79
C VAL A 39 14.48 9.18 -2.00
N GLU A 40 15.61 9.65 -2.54
CA GLU A 40 15.65 10.51 -3.72
C GLU A 40 15.06 9.79 -4.95
N LEU A 41 15.32 8.49 -5.08
CA LEU A 41 14.79 7.69 -6.18
C LEU A 41 13.26 7.54 -6.10
N LEU A 42 12.72 7.29 -4.92
CA LEU A 42 11.27 7.23 -4.70
C LEU A 42 10.62 8.60 -4.93
N ASP A 43 11.19 9.67 -4.39
CA ASP A 43 10.71 11.05 -4.58
C ASP A 43 10.61 11.40 -6.06
N GLY A 44 11.68 11.13 -6.83
CA GLY A 44 11.69 11.33 -8.27
C GLY A 44 10.62 10.50 -8.99
N PHE A 45 10.43 9.24 -8.60
CA PHE A 45 9.42 8.38 -9.21
C PHE A 45 7.99 8.87 -8.92
N LEU A 46 7.68 9.23 -7.67
CA LEU A 46 6.38 9.78 -7.29
C LEU A 46 6.10 11.13 -7.97
N THR A 47 7.14 11.96 -8.13
CA THR A 47 7.05 13.23 -8.88
C THR A 47 6.67 12.99 -10.34
N GLU A 48 7.28 12.00 -10.99
CA GLU A 48 6.97 11.61 -12.36
C GLU A 48 5.54 11.06 -12.51
N LEU A 49 5.05 10.31 -11.53
CA LEU A 49 3.67 9.81 -11.50
C LEU A 49 2.67 10.96 -11.32
N CYS A 50 2.95 11.89 -10.40
CA CYS A 50 2.13 13.08 -10.17
C CYS A 50 2.05 13.95 -11.43
N ALA A 51 3.19 14.17 -12.13
CA ALA A 51 3.23 14.93 -13.38
C ALA A 51 2.39 14.33 -14.51
N ARG A 52 2.20 13.00 -14.49
CA ARG A 52 1.34 12.28 -15.45
C ARG A 52 -0.15 12.30 -15.06
N GLY A 53 -0.48 12.78 -13.88
CA GLY A 53 -1.85 12.78 -13.37
C GLY A 53 -2.40 11.38 -13.07
N VAL A 54 -1.53 10.38 -12.89
CA VAL A 54 -1.90 9.01 -12.56
C VAL A 54 -2.16 8.91 -11.06
N HIS A 55 -3.29 8.32 -10.67
CA HIS A 55 -3.54 8.05 -9.26
C HIS A 55 -2.58 6.99 -8.73
N VAL A 56 -2.03 7.21 -7.55
CA VAL A 56 -1.15 6.25 -6.86
C VAL A 56 -1.77 5.84 -5.54
N LEU A 57 -1.87 4.55 -5.28
CA LEU A 57 -2.15 4.02 -3.95
C LEU A 57 -0.93 3.25 -3.47
N LEU A 58 -0.33 3.72 -2.38
CA LEU A 58 0.88 3.16 -1.80
C LEU A 58 0.62 2.72 -0.37
N ILE A 59 0.98 1.49 -0.05
CA ILE A 59 0.94 0.95 1.32
C ILE A 59 2.34 0.57 1.79
N SER A 60 2.55 0.49 3.10
CA SER A 60 3.78 -0.06 3.67
C SER A 60 3.75 -1.58 3.74
N GLY A 61 4.90 -2.20 3.47
CA GLY A 61 5.18 -3.62 3.70
C GLY A 61 5.81 -3.89 5.06
N ASN A 62 6.36 -5.09 5.23
CA ASN A 62 6.98 -5.50 6.49
C ASN A 62 8.40 -4.96 6.69
N HIS A 63 9.08 -4.56 5.62
CA HIS A 63 10.40 -3.92 5.64
C HIS A 63 10.33 -2.41 5.85
N ASP A 64 9.21 -1.79 5.52
CA ASP A 64 9.02 -0.34 5.63
C ASP A 64 8.82 0.14 7.08
N SER A 65 9.13 1.42 7.32
CA SER A 65 8.57 2.17 8.46
C SER A 65 7.32 2.90 8.00
N PRO A 66 6.12 2.47 8.42
CA PRO A 66 4.87 3.09 7.98
C PRO A 66 4.79 4.58 8.35
N GLU A 67 5.41 4.99 9.48
CA GLU A 67 5.45 6.40 9.90
C GLU A 67 6.29 7.26 8.95
N ARG A 68 7.42 6.73 8.48
CA ARG A 68 8.31 7.44 7.55
C ARG A 68 7.70 7.50 6.16
N LEU A 69 7.11 6.40 5.72
CA LEU A 69 6.49 6.32 4.40
C LEU A 69 5.27 7.24 4.30
N ALA A 70 4.46 7.31 5.37
CA ALA A 70 3.28 8.18 5.43
C ALA A 70 3.61 9.67 5.63
N PHE A 71 4.89 10.03 5.81
CA PHE A 71 5.29 11.42 5.98
C PHE A 71 4.93 12.24 4.72
N GLY A 72 4.22 13.34 4.93
CA GLY A 72 3.76 14.21 3.83
C GLY A 72 2.57 13.67 3.03
N GLY A 73 2.07 12.45 3.31
CA GLY A 73 0.99 11.81 2.56
C GLY A 73 -0.25 12.68 2.38
N ARG A 74 -0.68 13.41 3.43
CA ARG A 74 -1.82 14.34 3.33
C ARG A 74 -1.59 15.52 2.35
N VAL A 75 -0.35 15.89 2.11
CA VAL A 75 -0.01 16.92 1.13
C VAL A 75 -0.03 16.32 -0.27
N MET A 76 0.51 15.12 -0.42
CA MET A 76 0.57 14.37 -1.69
C MET A 76 -0.81 13.93 -2.18
N ASP A 77 -1.77 13.76 -1.29
CA ASP A 77 -3.17 13.42 -1.60
C ASP A 77 -3.79 14.41 -2.62
N GLY A 78 -3.43 15.68 -2.51
CA GLY A 78 -3.84 16.72 -3.46
C GLY A 78 -3.29 16.55 -4.88
N CYS A 79 -2.26 15.72 -5.05
CA CYS A 79 -1.67 15.34 -6.34
C CYS A 79 -2.12 13.95 -6.83
N GLY A 80 -3.10 13.34 -6.17
CA GLY A 80 -3.56 11.98 -6.49
C GLY A 80 -2.63 10.87 -5.99
N ILE A 81 -1.69 11.17 -5.10
CA ILE A 81 -0.80 10.19 -4.47
C ILE A 81 -1.31 9.90 -3.06
N HIS A 82 -1.98 8.76 -2.91
CA HIS A 82 -2.59 8.30 -1.68
C HIS A 82 -1.66 7.32 -0.97
N ILE A 83 -1.03 7.76 0.12
CA ILE A 83 -0.18 6.91 0.95
C ILE A 83 -0.98 6.45 2.16
N ALA A 84 -1.08 5.13 2.35
CA ALA A 84 -1.76 4.55 3.50
C ALA A 84 -1.17 5.10 4.81
N PRO A 85 -1.98 5.59 5.73
CA PRO A 85 -1.50 6.01 7.04
C PRO A 85 -1.06 4.81 7.87
N VAL A 86 -0.34 5.09 8.96
CA VAL A 86 -0.13 4.08 10.02
C VAL A 86 -1.49 3.55 10.48
N TYR A 87 -1.61 2.23 10.64
CA TYR A 87 -2.87 1.64 11.09
C TYR A 87 -3.32 2.23 12.42
N GLY A 88 -4.51 2.78 12.42
CA GLY A 88 -5.13 3.49 13.55
C GLY A 88 -6.46 2.89 14.01
N GLY A 89 -6.68 1.58 13.78
CA GLY A 89 -7.91 0.88 14.14
C GLY A 89 -8.97 0.85 13.04
N ALA A 90 -8.79 1.61 11.97
CA ALA A 90 -9.70 1.64 10.83
C ALA A 90 -8.93 1.80 9.52
N VAL A 91 -9.51 1.31 8.43
CA VAL A 91 -9.03 1.51 7.07
C VAL A 91 -10.15 2.18 6.28
N ALA A 92 -9.87 3.36 5.73
CA ALA A 92 -10.80 4.07 4.86
C ALA A 92 -10.42 3.86 3.39
N PRO A 93 -11.39 3.72 2.48
CA PRO A 93 -11.08 3.54 1.07
C PRO A 93 -10.68 4.87 0.40
N VAL A 94 -9.80 4.76 -0.59
CA VAL A 94 -9.64 5.76 -1.64
C VAL A 94 -10.67 5.45 -2.73
N VAL A 95 -11.46 6.44 -3.13
CA VAL A 95 -12.54 6.22 -4.10
C VAL A 95 -12.16 6.85 -5.43
N LEU A 96 -11.93 6.02 -6.41
CA LEU A 96 -11.80 6.44 -7.81
C LEU A 96 -13.16 6.27 -8.53
N ARG A 97 -13.32 6.91 -9.66
CA ARG A 97 -14.56 6.85 -10.45
C ARG A 97 -14.24 6.70 -11.93
N ASP A 98 -14.99 5.82 -12.59
CA ASP A 98 -15.01 5.69 -14.03
C ASP A 98 -16.45 5.80 -14.57
N GLU A 99 -16.65 5.47 -15.83
CA GLU A 99 -17.98 5.46 -16.49
C GLU A 99 -18.97 4.46 -15.89
N PHE A 100 -18.49 3.44 -15.17
CA PHE A 100 -19.31 2.42 -14.50
C PHE A 100 -19.59 2.74 -13.02
N GLY A 101 -19.09 3.88 -12.51
CA GLY A 101 -19.33 4.35 -11.14
C GLY A 101 -18.09 4.29 -10.23
N PRO A 102 -18.26 4.21 -8.91
CA PRO A 102 -17.16 4.21 -7.97
C PRO A 102 -16.40 2.87 -7.90
N VAL A 103 -15.09 2.95 -7.70
CA VAL A 103 -14.20 1.85 -7.31
C VAL A 103 -13.58 2.20 -5.97
N TYR A 104 -13.75 1.35 -4.98
CA TYR A 104 -13.25 1.54 -3.62
C TYR A 104 -11.92 0.78 -3.47
N LEU A 105 -10.83 1.52 -3.31
CA LEU A 105 -9.49 0.96 -3.10
C LEU A 105 -9.19 1.00 -1.60
N TRP A 106 -9.05 -0.16 -0.97
CA TRP A 106 -8.82 -0.30 0.46
C TRP A 106 -7.33 -0.53 0.75
N PRO A 107 -6.60 0.49 1.24
CA PRO A 107 -5.17 0.41 1.51
C PRO A 107 -4.90 -0.21 2.88
N LEU A 108 -4.72 -1.52 2.93
CA LEU A 108 -4.39 -2.25 4.16
C LEU A 108 -2.87 -2.46 4.25
N PRO A 109 -2.13 -1.67 5.06
CA PRO A 109 -0.69 -1.83 5.21
C PRO A 109 -0.36 -3.17 5.89
N PHE A 110 0.92 -3.53 5.92
CA PHE A 110 1.36 -4.71 6.66
C PHE A 110 0.98 -4.60 8.14
N LEU A 111 0.29 -5.61 8.65
CA LEU A 111 -0.17 -5.67 10.03
C LEU A 111 0.48 -6.81 10.78
N LYS A 112 0.96 -6.52 12.00
CA LYS A 112 1.27 -7.53 13.01
C LYS A 112 0.09 -7.67 13.98
N PRO A 113 -0.14 -8.86 14.58
CA PRO A 113 -1.19 -9.04 15.59
C PRO A 113 -1.17 -7.99 16.70
N ALA A 114 0.02 -7.58 17.14
CA ALA A 114 0.19 -6.54 18.16
C ALA A 114 -0.35 -5.15 17.73
N HIS A 115 -0.32 -4.82 16.44
CA HIS A 115 -0.86 -3.56 15.94
C HIS A 115 -2.37 -3.52 16.08
N VAL A 116 -3.04 -4.64 15.77
CA VAL A 116 -4.51 -4.72 15.79
C VAL A 116 -5.04 -4.86 17.22
N ARG A 117 -4.40 -5.66 18.07
CA ARG A 117 -4.76 -5.76 19.51
C ARG A 117 -4.83 -4.42 20.22
N ARG A 118 -4.02 -3.44 19.81
CA ARG A 118 -4.04 -2.11 20.40
C ARG A 118 -5.38 -1.38 20.20
N TRP A 119 -6.07 -1.68 19.11
CA TRP A 119 -7.32 -1.02 18.71
C TRP A 119 -8.55 -1.88 18.93
N SER A 120 -8.38 -3.20 19.02
CA SER A 120 -9.42 -4.19 19.34
C SER A 120 -9.00 -5.02 20.55
N PRO A 121 -8.97 -4.42 21.77
CA PRO A 121 -8.44 -5.10 22.97
C PRO A 121 -9.27 -6.28 23.42
N ASP A 122 -10.56 -6.32 23.06
CA ASP A 122 -11.48 -7.40 23.45
C ASP A 122 -11.47 -8.56 22.44
N ALA A 123 -10.83 -8.40 21.29
CA ALA A 123 -10.72 -9.43 20.28
C ALA A 123 -9.58 -10.41 20.58
N GLN A 124 -9.81 -11.70 20.32
CA GLN A 124 -8.79 -12.74 20.43
C GLN A 124 -7.94 -12.76 19.15
N ILE A 125 -6.84 -12.03 19.15
CA ILE A 125 -5.94 -11.90 18.01
C ILE A 125 -4.60 -12.55 18.36
N GLU A 126 -4.38 -13.77 17.90
CA GLU A 126 -3.17 -14.55 18.17
C GLU A 126 -2.27 -14.67 16.93
N SER A 127 -2.88 -14.68 15.75
CA SER A 127 -2.22 -14.89 14.47
C SER A 127 -2.35 -13.67 13.53
N TYR A 128 -1.55 -13.68 12.46
CA TYR A 128 -1.71 -12.72 11.34
C TYR A 128 -3.09 -12.86 10.69
N THR A 129 -3.61 -14.08 10.58
CA THR A 129 -4.95 -14.33 10.03
C THR A 129 -6.02 -13.65 10.88
N ASP A 130 -5.95 -13.77 12.21
CA ASP A 130 -6.91 -13.11 13.11
C ASP A 130 -6.83 -11.60 12.99
N ALA A 131 -5.60 -11.06 12.93
CA ALA A 131 -5.40 -9.61 12.77
C ALA A 131 -6.01 -9.06 11.49
N VAL A 132 -5.80 -9.73 10.37
CA VAL A 132 -6.37 -9.33 9.07
C VAL A 132 -7.89 -9.50 9.07
N ALA A 133 -8.41 -10.61 9.58
CA ALA A 133 -9.84 -10.88 9.65
C ALA A 133 -10.56 -9.83 10.52
N GLU A 134 -10.02 -9.51 11.69
CA GLU A 134 -10.54 -8.47 12.59
C GLU A 134 -10.54 -7.11 11.90
N THR A 135 -9.46 -6.76 11.21
CA THR A 135 -9.37 -5.49 10.49
C THR A 135 -10.41 -5.40 9.37
N ILE A 136 -10.56 -6.46 8.56
CA ILE A 136 -11.54 -6.50 7.46
C ILE A 136 -12.97 -6.43 8.01
N ALA A 137 -13.24 -7.08 9.14
CA ALA A 137 -14.58 -7.05 9.78
C ALA A 137 -15.01 -5.64 10.23
N HIS A 138 -14.03 -4.73 10.47
CA HIS A 138 -14.28 -3.33 10.82
C HIS A 138 -14.24 -2.38 9.61
N MET A 139 -14.02 -2.89 8.40
CA MET A 139 -14.10 -2.10 7.18
C MET A 139 -15.57 -2.06 6.71
N ASP A 140 -16.06 -0.87 6.39
CA ASP A 140 -17.43 -0.68 5.86
C ASP A 140 -17.50 -1.02 4.36
N ILE A 141 -17.28 -2.31 4.05
CA ILE A 141 -17.25 -2.81 2.69
C ILE A 141 -18.65 -3.18 2.24
N ASP A 142 -19.20 -2.45 1.26
CA ASP A 142 -20.39 -2.89 0.54
C ASP A 142 -20.02 -3.99 -0.48
N PRO A 143 -20.45 -5.24 -0.27
CA PRO A 143 -20.11 -6.34 -1.19
C PRO A 143 -20.75 -6.20 -2.58
N ALA A 144 -21.76 -5.35 -2.75
CA ALA A 144 -22.37 -5.06 -4.04
C ALA A 144 -21.56 -4.00 -4.85
N ALA A 145 -20.64 -3.28 -4.20
CA ALA A 145 -19.80 -2.31 -4.85
C ALA A 145 -18.52 -2.93 -5.43
N ARG A 146 -17.82 -2.17 -6.27
CA ARG A 146 -16.52 -2.58 -6.81
C ARG A 146 -15.43 -2.26 -5.78
N ASN A 147 -14.91 -3.31 -5.13
CA ASN A 147 -13.90 -3.20 -4.10
C ASN A 147 -12.58 -3.83 -4.53
N VAL A 148 -11.47 -3.17 -4.25
CA VAL A 148 -10.11 -3.69 -4.41
C VAL A 148 -9.38 -3.54 -3.09
N LEU A 149 -8.99 -4.65 -2.47
CA LEU A 149 -8.13 -4.66 -1.29
C LEU A 149 -6.66 -4.71 -1.73
N VAL A 150 -5.90 -3.69 -1.37
CA VAL A 150 -4.45 -3.66 -1.56
C VAL A 150 -3.80 -3.97 -0.22
N THR A 151 -3.04 -5.07 -0.16
CA THR A 151 -2.43 -5.52 1.09
C THR A 151 -1.06 -6.17 0.84
N HIS A 152 -0.24 -6.18 1.88
CA HIS A 152 1.07 -6.82 1.92
C HIS A 152 1.09 -7.83 3.08
N GLN A 153 0.54 -9.02 2.83
CA GLN A 153 0.37 -10.07 3.85
C GLN A 153 0.74 -11.44 3.29
N PHE A 154 1.05 -12.38 4.17
CA PHE A 154 1.24 -13.77 3.77
C PHE A 154 -0.10 -14.39 3.37
N VAL A 155 -0.20 -14.84 2.12
CA VAL A 155 -1.41 -15.44 1.57
C VAL A 155 -1.18 -16.93 1.38
N THR A 156 -2.02 -17.76 2.01
CA THR A 156 -1.96 -19.22 1.85
C THR A 156 -2.23 -19.60 0.40
N GLY A 157 -1.39 -20.46 -0.16
CA GLY A 157 -1.48 -20.91 -1.56
C GLY A 157 -0.73 -20.03 -2.56
N GLY A 158 -0.12 -18.94 -2.13
CA GLY A 158 0.82 -18.17 -2.94
C GLY A 158 2.12 -18.95 -3.19
N ALA A 159 2.74 -18.74 -4.36
CA ALA A 159 4.09 -19.26 -4.62
C ALA A 159 5.11 -18.41 -3.85
N ARG A 160 6.01 -19.05 -3.11
CA ARG A 160 7.10 -18.35 -2.42
C ARG A 160 8.17 -17.91 -3.41
N SER A 161 8.66 -16.69 -3.29
CA SER A 161 9.88 -16.25 -3.97
C SER A 161 11.11 -16.66 -3.15
N GLY A 162 12.27 -16.81 -3.81
CA GLY A 162 13.52 -17.15 -3.12
C GLY A 162 14.09 -16.02 -2.24
N SER A 163 13.48 -14.83 -2.26
CA SER A 163 13.86 -13.65 -1.48
C SER A 163 12.97 -13.41 -0.27
N GLU A 164 11.90 -14.21 -0.08
CA GLU A 164 11.05 -14.11 1.10
C GLU A 164 11.77 -14.63 2.34
N GLU A 165 12.08 -13.73 3.28
CA GLU A 165 12.51 -14.13 4.61
C GLU A 165 11.35 -14.81 5.33
N LEU A 166 11.65 -15.95 5.97
CA LEU A 166 10.72 -16.59 6.88
C LEU A 166 10.61 -15.71 8.14
N SER A 167 9.70 -14.75 8.11
CA SER A 167 9.30 -14.03 9.32
C SER A 167 8.49 -15.02 10.17
N VAL A 168 9.15 -15.62 11.15
CA VAL A 168 8.53 -16.45 12.18
C VAL A 168 7.97 -15.55 13.28
#